data_e557a9a07b06a49cf9c543f110824784
#
_entry.id   e557a9a07b06a49cf9c543f110824784
#
_cell.length_a   1.000
_cell.length_b   1.000
_cell.length_c   1.000
_cell.angle_alpha   90.00
_cell.angle_beta   90.00
_cell.angle_gamma   90.00
#
_symmetry.space_group_name_H-M   'P 1'
#
loop_
_entity.id
_entity.type
_entity.pdbx_description
1 polymer ?
#
loop_
_entity_poly.entity_id
_entity_poly.type
_entity_poly.pdbx_seq_one_letter_code
_entity_poly.pdbx_strand_id
1 'polypeptide(L)'
;MKKLLMFFAGLVLMCLMFGMVVVGGAIYDTASQQTIDTFFFQPANLSSQRIGAPKSIDELNSEDIRAMLIDKFITEYFYVIPDMKNVTDRIEGNIGLRRMVSAEVFDEWAAVVTPEISKMASDGMMRMARVVDIELPRDSENWWIITYELITWPVPNDLSHTPEITQGTMYIKLAYEPGIRPTMYGEKFNMGKFLENGGDPSLMFMFRVDDVE
;
A
#
# COMPACT_ATOMS: atom_id res chain seq x y z
N MET A 1 32.89 -45.81 40.50
CA MET A 1 32.96 -44.35 40.16
C MET A 1 32.78 -44.04 38.66
N LYS A 2 33.50 -44.71 37.73
CA LYS A 2 33.38 -44.43 36.27
C LYS A 2 31.95 -44.57 35.71
N LYS A 3 31.19 -45.62 36.14
CA LYS A 3 29.80 -45.81 35.64
C LYS A 3 28.82 -44.74 36.13
N LEU A 4 29.02 -44.21 37.34
CA LEU A 4 28.22 -43.14 37.91
C LEU A 4 28.50 -41.82 37.16
N LEU A 5 29.76 -41.56 36.83
CA LEU A 5 30.16 -40.36 36.07
C LEU A 5 29.61 -40.37 34.63
N MET A 6 29.60 -41.55 33.97
CA MET A 6 28.97 -41.69 32.64
C MET A 6 27.47 -41.48 32.69
N PHE A 7 26.80 -41.94 33.75
CA PHE A 7 25.36 -41.72 33.90
C PHE A 7 25.02 -40.24 34.07
N PHE A 8 25.77 -39.52 34.91
CA PHE A 8 25.59 -38.08 35.08
C PHE A 8 25.92 -37.28 33.80
N ALA A 9 26.97 -37.65 33.07
CA ALA A 9 27.31 -37.02 31.79
C ALA A 9 26.19 -37.25 30.75
N GLY A 10 25.61 -38.43 30.68
CA GLY A 10 24.46 -38.73 29.81
C GLY A 10 23.22 -37.93 30.16
N LEU A 11 22.94 -37.78 31.47
CA LEU A 11 21.79 -37.01 31.96
C LEU A 11 21.94 -35.51 31.64
N VAL A 12 23.13 -34.93 31.81
CA VAL A 12 23.43 -33.55 31.44
C VAL A 12 23.29 -33.34 29.94
N LEU A 13 23.80 -34.26 29.12
CA LEU A 13 23.67 -34.18 27.66
C LEU A 13 22.21 -34.23 27.21
N MET A 14 21.39 -35.08 27.84
CA MET A 14 19.97 -35.20 27.57
C MET A 14 19.21 -33.91 27.94
N CYS A 15 19.54 -33.29 29.07
CA CYS A 15 18.97 -32.01 29.48
C CYS A 15 19.36 -30.85 28.50
N LEU A 16 20.62 -30.87 28.03
CA LEU A 16 21.05 -29.86 27.02
C LEU A 16 20.33 -30.03 25.70
N MET A 17 20.16 -31.26 25.22
CA MET A 17 19.42 -31.54 23.99
C MET A 17 17.95 -31.12 24.13
N PHE A 18 17.33 -31.41 25.27
CA PHE A 18 15.94 -30.99 25.52
C PHE A 18 15.80 -29.47 25.60
N GLY A 19 16.75 -28.78 26.23
CA GLY A 19 16.81 -27.31 26.26
C GLY A 19 16.95 -26.69 24.86
N MET A 20 17.78 -27.28 23.99
CA MET A 20 17.89 -26.79 22.59
C MET A 20 16.61 -26.99 21.80
N VAL A 21 15.88 -28.08 21.99
CA VAL A 21 14.60 -28.30 21.31
C VAL A 21 13.53 -27.28 21.77
N VAL A 22 13.47 -27.00 23.07
CA VAL A 22 12.53 -26.06 23.64
C VAL A 22 12.85 -24.64 23.17
N VAL A 23 14.11 -24.23 23.20
CA VAL A 23 14.55 -22.92 22.73
C VAL A 23 14.36 -22.78 21.21
N GLY A 24 14.72 -23.82 20.45
CA GLY A 24 14.48 -23.82 18.98
C GLY A 24 13.02 -23.79 18.62
N GLY A 25 12.15 -24.48 19.36
CA GLY A 25 10.70 -24.40 19.19
C GLY A 25 10.14 -23.01 19.52
N ALA A 26 10.60 -22.39 20.60
CA ALA A 26 10.18 -21.03 20.97
C ALA A 26 10.64 -19.97 19.93
N ILE A 27 11.85 -20.10 19.40
CA ILE A 27 12.35 -19.24 18.33
C ILE A 27 11.54 -19.44 17.05
N TYR A 28 11.26 -20.71 16.70
CA TYR A 28 10.45 -21.03 15.53
C TYR A 28 9.01 -20.49 15.66
N ASP A 29 8.39 -20.65 16.83
CA ASP A 29 7.05 -20.11 17.11
C ASP A 29 7.05 -18.58 17.04
N THR A 30 8.06 -17.92 17.60
CA THR A 30 8.19 -16.46 17.55
C THR A 30 8.46 -15.97 16.11
N ALA A 31 9.28 -16.70 15.34
CA ALA A 31 9.56 -16.37 13.95
C ALA A 31 8.37 -16.69 13.03
N SER A 32 7.57 -17.71 13.32
CA SER A 32 6.37 -18.05 12.56
C SER A 32 5.16 -17.17 12.93
N GLN A 33 5.17 -16.57 14.12
CA GLN A 33 4.18 -15.57 14.54
C GLN A 33 4.54 -14.16 14.06
N GLN A 34 5.73 -13.91 13.56
CA GLN A 34 6.01 -12.80 12.66
C GLN A 34 5.42 -13.11 11.27
N THR A 35 4.13 -13.41 11.23
CA THR A 35 3.35 -13.05 10.07
C THR A 35 3.60 -11.56 9.93
N ILE A 36 4.24 -11.16 8.85
CA ILE A 36 4.18 -9.80 8.35
C ILE A 36 2.68 -9.54 8.31
N ASP A 37 2.16 -8.85 9.33
CA ASP A 37 0.85 -8.28 9.24
C ASP A 37 0.91 -7.50 7.94
N THR A 38 0.18 -7.98 6.97
CA THR A 38 -0.01 -7.26 5.73
C THR A 38 -0.60 -5.96 6.23
N PHE A 39 0.22 -4.91 6.29
CA PHE A 39 -0.23 -3.60 6.67
C PHE A 39 -1.22 -3.19 5.60
N PHE A 40 -2.47 -3.53 5.81
CA PHE A 40 -3.56 -2.83 5.16
C PHE A 40 -3.43 -1.40 5.67
N PHE A 41 -2.95 -0.51 4.82
CA PHE A 41 -2.92 0.90 5.12
C PHE A 41 -4.35 1.31 5.41
N GLN A 42 -4.63 1.46 6.67
CA GLN A 42 -5.87 2.02 7.13
C GLN A 42 -5.69 3.53 7.00
N PRO A 43 -6.42 4.22 6.12
CA PRO A 43 -6.35 5.66 6.04
C PRO A 43 -6.61 6.20 7.45
N ALA A 44 -5.70 7.06 7.92
CA ALA A 44 -5.73 7.59 9.28
C ALA A 44 -6.83 8.65 9.49
N ASN A 45 -7.95 8.53 8.81
CA ASN A 45 -9.08 9.39 9.00
C ASN A 45 -9.86 8.91 10.23
N LEU A 46 -9.71 9.61 11.34
CA LEU A 46 -10.34 9.31 12.62
C LEU A 46 -11.88 9.23 12.56
N SER A 47 -12.50 9.81 11.53
CA SER A 47 -13.92 9.68 11.25
C SER A 47 -14.31 8.33 10.65
N SER A 48 -13.35 7.58 10.09
CA SER A 48 -13.56 6.27 9.47
C SER A 48 -13.22 5.08 10.38
N GLN A 49 -12.99 5.28 11.66
CA GLN A 49 -12.76 4.19 12.64
C GLN A 49 -13.96 3.22 12.81
N ARG A 50 -14.92 3.24 11.91
CA ARG A 50 -15.96 2.24 11.79
C ARG A 50 -15.69 1.29 10.62
N ILE A 51 -14.47 0.81 10.47
CA ILE A 51 -14.26 -0.33 9.59
C ILE A 51 -14.68 -1.58 10.39
N GLY A 52 -15.99 -1.75 10.46
CA GLY A 52 -16.59 -3.06 10.64
C GLY A 52 -16.17 -3.96 9.47
N ALA A 53 -16.48 -5.26 9.54
CA ALA A 53 -16.23 -6.25 8.50
C ALA A 53 -16.36 -5.67 7.08
N PRO A 54 -15.60 -6.15 6.10
CA PRO A 54 -15.61 -5.60 4.75
C PRO A 54 -17.06 -5.44 4.28
N LYS A 55 -17.45 -4.18 4.06
CA LYS A 55 -18.78 -3.83 3.54
C LYS A 55 -18.92 -4.53 2.19
N SER A 56 -20.10 -5.06 1.90
CA SER A 56 -20.40 -5.45 0.54
C SER A 56 -20.25 -4.22 -0.38
N ILE A 57 -19.96 -4.41 -1.65
CA ILE A 57 -19.84 -3.31 -2.61
C ILE A 57 -21.09 -2.42 -2.59
N ASP A 58 -22.26 -3.03 -2.39
CA ASP A 58 -23.56 -2.33 -2.33
C ASP A 58 -23.71 -1.41 -1.11
N GLU A 59 -22.85 -1.57 -0.09
CA GLU A 59 -22.86 -0.76 1.13
C GLU A 59 -21.83 0.39 1.09
N LEU A 60 -20.95 0.42 0.07
CA LEU A 60 -20.00 1.51 -0.11
C LEU A 60 -20.74 2.74 -0.64
N ASN A 61 -20.67 3.85 0.11
CA ASN A 61 -21.16 5.12 -0.38
C ASN A 61 -20.12 5.79 -1.31
N SER A 62 -20.55 6.82 -2.03
CA SER A 62 -19.67 7.55 -2.97
C SER A 62 -18.48 8.22 -2.28
N GLU A 63 -18.59 8.59 -1.02
CA GLU A 63 -17.50 9.20 -0.24
C GLU A 63 -16.43 8.16 0.10
N ASP A 64 -16.83 6.96 0.53
CA ASP A 64 -15.90 5.85 0.82
C ASP A 64 -15.14 5.47 -0.47
N ILE A 65 -15.84 5.35 -1.60
CA ILE A 65 -15.25 5.01 -2.90
C ILE A 65 -14.27 6.09 -3.32
N ARG A 66 -14.65 7.37 -3.22
CA ARG A 66 -13.81 8.51 -3.57
C ARG A 66 -12.54 8.53 -2.72
N ALA A 67 -12.69 8.45 -1.40
CA ALA A 67 -11.55 8.45 -0.48
C ALA A 67 -10.56 7.32 -0.80
N MET A 68 -11.06 6.13 -1.04
CA MET A 68 -10.23 4.98 -1.41
C MET A 68 -9.49 5.18 -2.75
N LEU A 69 -10.16 5.76 -3.75
CA LEU A 69 -9.55 5.97 -5.06
C LEU A 69 -8.55 7.13 -5.07
N ILE A 70 -8.82 8.19 -4.30
CA ILE A 70 -7.87 9.29 -4.10
C ILE A 70 -6.63 8.81 -3.35
N ASP A 71 -6.80 8.01 -2.29
CA ASP A 71 -5.66 7.44 -1.56
C ASP A 71 -4.79 6.56 -2.49
N LYS A 72 -5.43 5.72 -3.30
CA LYS A 72 -4.74 4.94 -4.32
C LYS A 72 -4.02 5.82 -5.34
N PHE A 73 -4.67 6.90 -5.81
CA PHE A 73 -4.06 7.84 -6.76
C PHE A 73 -2.81 8.49 -6.16
N ILE A 74 -2.87 9.03 -4.95
CA ILE A 74 -1.74 9.65 -4.26
C ILE A 74 -0.61 8.63 -4.04
N THR A 75 -0.97 7.41 -3.64
CA THR A 75 -0.01 6.33 -3.52
C THR A 75 0.69 6.07 -4.86
N GLU A 76 -0.05 5.85 -5.94
CA GLU A 76 0.50 5.59 -7.28
C GLU A 76 1.30 6.79 -7.84
N TYR A 77 0.96 8.01 -7.43
CA TYR A 77 1.66 9.21 -7.89
C TYR A 77 3.06 9.33 -7.31
N PHE A 78 3.26 8.98 -6.04
CA PHE A 78 4.49 9.28 -5.30
C PHE A 78 5.29 8.06 -4.84
N TYR A 79 4.72 6.84 -4.80
CA TYR A 79 5.46 5.72 -4.21
C TYR A 79 6.74 5.39 -4.97
N VAL A 80 7.75 4.97 -4.22
CA VAL A 80 9.04 4.50 -4.76
C VAL A 80 9.40 3.20 -4.08
N ILE A 81 9.72 2.21 -4.89
CA ILE A 81 10.39 0.99 -4.45
C ILE A 81 11.74 0.89 -5.16
N PRO A 82 12.75 0.27 -4.55
CA PRO A 82 14.09 0.15 -5.14
C PRO A 82 14.12 -0.91 -6.27
N ASP A 83 13.27 -0.72 -7.27
CA ASP A 83 13.14 -1.59 -8.45
C ASP A 83 12.95 -0.76 -9.72
N MET A 84 14.01 -0.63 -10.50
CA MET A 84 14.00 0.12 -11.75
C MET A 84 13.05 -0.47 -12.80
N LYS A 85 12.77 -1.79 -12.74
CA LYS A 85 11.78 -2.40 -13.62
C LYS A 85 10.39 -1.86 -13.32
N ASN A 86 10.03 -1.74 -12.04
CA ASN A 86 8.75 -1.15 -11.64
C ASN A 86 8.62 0.29 -12.15
N VAL A 87 9.68 1.10 -12.04
CA VAL A 87 9.69 2.47 -12.56
C VAL A 87 9.44 2.49 -14.07
N THR A 88 10.13 1.62 -14.82
CA THR A 88 9.95 1.49 -16.28
C THR A 88 8.51 1.10 -16.65
N ASP A 89 7.97 0.06 -16.00
CA ASP A 89 6.59 -0.40 -16.24
C ASP A 89 5.55 0.69 -15.98
N ARG A 90 5.80 1.58 -15.00
CA ARG A 90 4.93 2.74 -14.72
C ARG A 90 5.03 3.82 -15.78
N ILE A 91 6.24 4.16 -16.24
CA ILE A 91 6.48 5.15 -17.30
C ILE A 91 5.88 4.68 -18.63
N GLU A 92 6.01 3.41 -18.96
CA GLU A 92 5.39 2.82 -20.14
C GLU A 92 3.85 2.76 -20.03
N GLY A 93 3.30 3.04 -18.84
CA GLY A 93 1.86 3.05 -18.58
C GLY A 93 1.22 1.68 -18.55
N ASN A 94 2.02 0.63 -18.35
CA ASN A 94 1.52 -0.75 -18.24
C ASN A 94 0.76 -0.97 -16.92
N ILE A 95 1.16 -0.27 -15.86
CA ILE A 95 0.59 -0.38 -14.51
C ILE A 95 0.38 1.00 -13.88
N GLY A 96 -0.44 1.05 -12.83
CA GLY A 96 -0.55 2.17 -11.90
C GLY A 96 -1.24 3.40 -12.48
N LEU A 97 -0.58 4.53 -12.38
CA LEU A 97 -1.13 5.87 -12.53
C LEU A 97 -1.85 6.12 -13.86
N ARG A 98 -1.31 5.63 -15.00
CA ARG A 98 -1.88 5.90 -16.33
C ARG A 98 -3.36 5.55 -16.46
N ARG A 99 -3.83 4.58 -15.68
CA ARG A 99 -5.24 4.14 -15.73
C ARG A 99 -6.17 5.06 -14.94
N MET A 100 -5.60 5.92 -14.12
CA MET A 100 -6.32 6.76 -13.16
C MET A 100 -6.35 8.23 -13.57
N VAL A 101 -5.57 8.63 -14.58
CA VAL A 101 -5.41 10.03 -14.96
C VAL A 101 -5.67 10.26 -16.44
N SER A 102 -5.85 11.54 -16.83
CA SER A 102 -5.85 11.97 -18.25
C SER A 102 -4.45 11.80 -18.87
N ALA A 103 -4.37 11.87 -20.19
CA ALA A 103 -3.08 11.80 -20.89
C ALA A 103 -2.18 12.98 -20.49
N GLU A 104 -2.75 14.17 -20.37
CA GLU A 104 -2.04 15.40 -20.00
C GLU A 104 -1.41 15.29 -18.61
N VAL A 105 -2.17 14.86 -17.61
CA VAL A 105 -1.66 14.64 -16.24
C VAL A 105 -0.58 13.55 -16.22
N PHE A 106 -0.73 12.52 -17.03
CA PHE A 106 0.29 11.46 -17.11
C PHE A 106 1.59 11.98 -17.73
N ASP A 107 1.51 12.71 -18.81
CA ASP A 107 2.67 13.26 -19.51
C ASP A 107 3.42 14.26 -18.63
N GLU A 108 2.70 15.09 -17.87
CA GLU A 108 3.28 16.00 -16.88
C GLU A 108 3.95 15.24 -15.73
N TRP A 109 3.28 14.24 -15.16
CA TRP A 109 3.85 13.38 -14.15
C TRP A 109 5.14 12.69 -14.65
N ALA A 110 5.12 12.19 -15.88
CA ALA A 110 6.29 11.54 -16.49
C ALA A 110 7.45 12.52 -16.68
N ALA A 111 7.16 13.78 -16.98
CA ALA A 111 8.18 14.81 -17.17
C ALA A 111 8.75 15.36 -15.86
N VAL A 112 7.92 15.54 -14.83
CA VAL A 112 8.29 16.24 -13.60
C VAL A 112 8.64 15.30 -12.47
N VAL A 113 7.81 14.29 -12.21
CA VAL A 113 7.92 13.43 -11.03
C VAL A 113 8.82 12.21 -11.27
N THR A 114 8.76 11.64 -12.46
CA THR A 114 9.52 10.42 -12.80
C THR A 114 11.03 10.55 -12.64
N PRO A 115 11.69 11.66 -12.96
CA PRO A 115 13.14 11.79 -12.75
C PRO A 115 13.54 11.65 -11.27
N GLU A 116 12.74 12.19 -10.35
CA GLU A 116 12.96 12.06 -8.91
C GLU A 116 12.75 10.59 -8.46
N ILE A 117 11.63 9.99 -8.87
CA ILE A 117 11.32 8.58 -8.56
C ILE A 117 12.42 7.65 -9.07
N SER A 118 12.89 7.86 -10.32
CA SER A 118 13.95 7.05 -10.93
C SER A 118 15.26 7.17 -10.17
N LYS A 119 15.61 8.38 -9.75
CA LYS A 119 16.81 8.62 -8.95
C LYS A 119 16.70 7.91 -7.59
N MET A 120 15.59 8.08 -6.87
CA MET A 120 15.39 7.43 -5.59
C MET A 120 15.44 5.91 -5.71
N ALA A 121 14.77 5.33 -6.73
CA ALA A 121 14.79 3.89 -6.96
C ALA A 121 16.20 3.37 -7.27
N SER A 122 16.98 4.10 -8.09
CA SER A 122 18.37 3.75 -8.39
C SER A 122 19.30 3.84 -7.17
N ASP A 123 19.02 4.79 -6.26
CA ASP A 123 19.74 4.97 -5.01
C ASP A 123 19.32 3.94 -3.94
N GLY A 124 18.36 3.04 -4.26
CA GLY A 124 17.85 2.02 -3.34
C GLY A 124 16.92 2.54 -2.25
N MET A 125 16.44 3.77 -2.39
CA MET A 125 15.54 4.42 -1.43
C MET A 125 14.11 3.91 -1.59
N MET A 126 13.31 4.05 -0.52
CA MET A 126 11.91 3.70 -0.51
C MET A 126 11.07 4.89 -0.06
N ARG A 127 9.95 5.12 -0.73
CA ARG A 127 8.96 6.14 -0.35
C ARG A 127 7.55 5.56 -0.40
N MET A 128 6.77 5.91 0.61
CA MET A 128 5.35 5.66 0.66
C MET A 128 4.61 6.99 0.75
N ALA A 129 3.40 7.04 0.21
CA ALA A 129 2.52 8.18 0.37
C ALA A 129 1.28 7.76 1.17
N ARG A 130 0.75 8.69 1.97
CA ARG A 130 -0.45 8.50 2.77
C ARG A 130 -1.30 9.75 2.71
N VAL A 131 -2.58 9.60 2.40
CA VAL A 131 -3.55 10.70 2.51
C VAL A 131 -3.86 10.96 3.98
N VAL A 132 -3.80 12.23 4.37
CA VAL A 132 -4.12 12.71 5.73
C VAL A 132 -5.53 13.28 5.76
N ASP A 133 -5.89 14.07 4.73
CA ASP A 133 -7.19 14.72 4.64
C ASP A 133 -7.62 14.94 3.20
N ILE A 134 -8.93 15.02 2.99
CA ILE A 134 -9.56 15.24 1.68
C ILE A 134 -10.68 16.26 1.86
N GLU A 135 -10.55 17.41 1.23
CA GLU A 135 -11.52 18.49 1.32
C GLU A 135 -12.01 18.91 -0.07
N LEU A 136 -13.30 19.21 -0.18
CA LEU A 136 -13.86 19.84 -1.36
C LEU A 136 -13.87 21.36 -1.17
N PRO A 137 -13.23 22.14 -2.05
CA PRO A 137 -13.35 23.60 -2.02
C PRO A 137 -14.80 24.03 -2.25
N ARG A 138 -15.26 25.00 -1.45
CA ARG A 138 -16.68 25.42 -1.41
C ARG A 138 -17.23 25.92 -2.76
N ASP A 139 -16.39 26.46 -3.61
CA ASP A 139 -16.78 27.16 -4.86
C ASP A 139 -16.24 26.48 -6.12
N SER A 140 -15.77 25.23 -6.04
CA SER A 140 -15.16 24.55 -7.19
C SER A 140 -15.91 23.31 -7.60
N GLU A 141 -16.18 23.20 -8.92
CA GLU A 141 -16.71 21.97 -9.51
C GLU A 141 -15.62 20.90 -9.58
N ASN A 142 -15.79 19.80 -8.80
CA ASN A 142 -14.93 18.62 -8.82
C ASN A 142 -13.45 18.84 -8.50
N TRP A 143 -13.07 19.96 -7.90
CA TRP A 143 -11.74 20.17 -7.36
C TRP A 143 -11.68 19.70 -5.91
N TRP A 144 -10.61 18.98 -5.56
CA TRP A 144 -10.39 18.42 -4.24
C TRP A 144 -9.03 18.84 -3.74
N ILE A 145 -8.96 19.23 -2.47
CA ILE A 145 -7.71 19.52 -1.76
C ILE A 145 -7.31 18.27 -1.02
N ILE A 146 -6.14 17.74 -1.35
CA ILE A 146 -5.62 16.53 -0.74
C ILE A 146 -4.39 16.89 0.08
N THR A 147 -4.48 16.70 1.39
CA THR A 147 -3.32 16.78 2.27
C THR A 147 -2.74 15.38 2.41
N TYR A 148 -1.44 15.25 2.13
CA TYR A 148 -0.76 13.96 2.15
C TYR A 148 0.57 14.03 2.88
N GLU A 149 1.09 12.89 3.28
CA GLU A 149 2.43 12.70 3.83
C GLU A 149 3.24 11.77 2.95
N LEU A 150 4.48 12.14 2.70
CA LEU A 150 5.50 11.29 2.09
C LEU A 150 6.40 10.75 3.19
N ILE A 151 6.45 9.43 3.31
CA ILE A 151 7.26 8.72 4.29
C ILE A 151 8.41 8.09 3.52
N THR A 152 9.61 8.65 3.70
CA THR A 152 10.80 8.27 2.93
C THR A 152 11.84 7.62 3.83
N TRP A 153 12.31 6.43 3.46
CA TRP A 153 13.44 5.77 4.08
C TRP A 153 14.72 6.14 3.31
N PRO A 154 15.60 6.97 3.93
CA PRO A 154 16.77 7.51 3.23
C PRO A 154 17.92 6.50 3.12
N VAL A 155 17.89 5.44 3.93
CA VAL A 155 18.93 4.42 3.91
C VAL A 155 18.51 3.29 2.97
N PRO A 156 19.31 3.03 1.92
CA PRO A 156 18.97 2.01 0.94
C PRO A 156 18.73 0.64 1.56
N ASN A 157 17.60 0.03 1.22
CA ASN A 157 17.20 -1.31 1.66
C ASN A 157 17.15 -1.52 3.18
N ASP A 158 17.03 -0.45 3.96
CA ASP A 158 16.97 -0.51 5.42
C ASP A 158 15.74 0.25 5.97
N LEU A 159 14.73 -0.51 6.36
CA LEU A 159 13.50 -0.01 6.96
C LEU A 159 13.59 0.17 8.49
N SER A 160 14.71 -0.21 9.11
CA SER A 160 14.91 -0.06 10.56
C SER A 160 15.25 1.37 10.97
N HIS A 161 15.69 2.19 10.03
CA HIS A 161 15.95 3.61 10.26
C HIS A 161 14.64 4.40 10.32
N THR A 162 14.63 5.43 11.16
CA THR A 162 13.51 6.36 11.24
C THR A 162 13.28 7.04 9.90
N PRO A 163 12.09 6.93 9.29
CA PRO A 163 11.81 7.58 8.03
C PRO A 163 11.71 9.09 8.19
N GLU A 164 12.01 9.80 7.14
CA GLU A 164 11.71 11.21 6.99
C GLU A 164 10.24 11.36 6.55
N ILE A 165 9.49 12.24 7.23
CA ILE A 165 8.10 12.51 6.92
C ILE A 165 7.98 13.95 6.42
N THR A 166 7.51 14.11 5.19
CA THR A 166 7.22 15.42 4.58
C THR A 166 5.74 15.52 4.27
N GLN A 167 5.11 16.59 4.70
CA GLN A 167 3.70 16.88 4.40
C GLN A 167 3.59 17.77 3.16
N GLY A 168 2.61 17.49 2.30
CA GLY A 168 2.29 18.27 1.13
C GLY A 168 0.78 18.44 0.93
N THR A 169 0.43 19.35 0.05
CA THR A 169 -0.95 19.57 -0.39
C THR A 169 -0.98 19.55 -1.91
N MET A 170 -1.99 18.92 -2.47
CA MET A 170 -2.21 18.78 -3.91
C MET A 170 -3.67 19.10 -4.20
N TYR A 171 -3.90 19.84 -5.26
CA TYR A 171 -5.24 20.07 -5.80
C TYR A 171 -5.46 19.09 -6.96
N ILE A 172 -6.53 18.33 -6.93
CA ILE A 172 -6.89 17.40 -8.01
C ILE A 172 -8.29 17.71 -8.52
N LYS A 173 -8.45 17.66 -9.84
CA LYS A 173 -9.74 17.75 -10.49
C LYS A 173 -10.20 16.38 -10.96
N LEU A 174 -11.36 15.96 -10.48
CA LEU A 174 -11.96 14.70 -10.92
C LEU A 174 -12.83 14.93 -12.16
N ALA A 175 -12.68 14.07 -13.15
CA ALA A 175 -13.49 14.11 -14.38
C ALA A 175 -14.99 13.93 -14.11
N TYR A 176 -15.29 13.15 -13.07
CA TYR A 176 -16.65 12.80 -12.67
C TYR A 176 -16.64 12.32 -11.21
N GLU A 177 -17.81 12.25 -10.60
CA GLU A 177 -17.95 11.66 -9.28
C GLU A 177 -17.63 10.14 -9.35
N PRO A 178 -16.67 9.63 -8.56
CA PRO A 178 -16.32 8.22 -8.56
C PRO A 178 -17.48 7.32 -8.16
N GLY A 179 -17.63 6.23 -8.88
CA GLY A 179 -18.68 5.26 -8.62
C GLY A 179 -18.34 3.88 -9.18
N ILE A 180 -19.16 2.90 -8.86
CA ILE A 180 -19.01 1.54 -9.38
C ILE A 180 -19.33 1.53 -10.87
N ARG A 181 -18.51 0.86 -11.68
CA ARG A 181 -18.77 0.73 -13.12
C ARG A 181 -20.10 0.01 -13.36
N PRO A 182 -20.94 0.52 -14.28
CA PRO A 182 -22.24 -0.12 -14.57
C PRO A 182 -22.12 -1.59 -14.97
N THR A 183 -21.03 -1.98 -15.60
CA THR A 183 -20.75 -3.37 -16.00
C THR A 183 -20.57 -4.32 -14.81
N MET A 184 -20.35 -3.78 -13.61
CA MET A 184 -20.17 -4.56 -12.38
C MET A 184 -21.50 -4.81 -11.63
N TYR A 185 -22.60 -4.16 -12.04
CA TYR A 185 -23.92 -4.36 -11.45
C TYR A 185 -24.68 -5.54 -12.06
N GLY A 186 -24.12 -6.27 -13.02
CA GLY A 186 -24.83 -7.39 -13.66
C GLY A 186 -24.91 -8.62 -12.74
N GLU A 187 -26.05 -9.35 -12.80
CA GLU A 187 -26.25 -10.63 -12.07
C GLU A 187 -25.14 -11.68 -12.33
N LYS A 188 -24.41 -11.51 -13.43
CA LYS A 188 -23.30 -12.41 -13.82
C LYS A 188 -21.95 -12.03 -13.25
N PHE A 189 -21.81 -10.85 -12.64
CA PHE A 189 -20.56 -10.44 -12.05
C PHE A 189 -20.32 -11.16 -10.72
N ASN A 190 -19.24 -11.91 -10.64
CA ASN A 190 -18.84 -12.61 -9.43
C ASN A 190 -17.50 -12.06 -8.93
N MET A 191 -17.56 -11.28 -7.86
CA MET A 191 -16.40 -10.66 -7.21
C MET A 191 -15.35 -11.70 -6.82
N GLY A 192 -15.75 -12.80 -6.20
CA GLY A 192 -14.82 -13.83 -5.77
C GLY A 192 -13.99 -14.36 -6.94
N LYS A 193 -14.64 -14.73 -8.03
CA LYS A 193 -13.96 -15.19 -9.25
C LYS A 193 -13.10 -14.11 -9.89
N PHE A 194 -13.52 -12.84 -9.83
CA PHE A 194 -12.74 -11.72 -10.36
C PHE A 194 -11.40 -11.59 -9.59
N LEU A 195 -11.47 -11.64 -8.24
CA LEU A 195 -10.29 -11.55 -7.39
C LEU A 195 -9.41 -12.81 -7.48
N GLU A 196 -10.00 -14.00 -7.50
CA GLU A 196 -9.30 -15.28 -7.69
C GLU A 196 -8.50 -15.31 -9.00
N ASN A 197 -9.00 -14.68 -10.04
CA ASN A 197 -8.32 -14.54 -11.34
C ASN A 197 -7.30 -13.40 -11.39
N GLY A 198 -6.97 -12.79 -10.25
CA GLY A 198 -6.02 -11.68 -10.16
C GLY A 198 -6.58 -10.35 -10.65
N GLY A 199 -7.90 -10.19 -10.64
CA GLY A 199 -8.54 -8.92 -10.99
C GLY A 199 -8.16 -7.81 -10.00
N ASP A 200 -7.78 -6.65 -10.53
CA ASP A 200 -7.51 -5.47 -9.72
C ASP A 200 -8.84 -4.83 -9.27
N PRO A 201 -9.14 -4.76 -7.96
CA PRO A 201 -10.37 -4.16 -7.45
C PRO A 201 -10.60 -2.73 -7.92
N SER A 202 -9.53 -1.96 -8.18
CA SER A 202 -9.64 -0.59 -8.66
C SER A 202 -10.27 -0.48 -10.05
N LEU A 203 -10.17 -1.53 -10.87
CA LEU A 203 -10.83 -1.58 -12.18
C LEU A 203 -12.35 -1.64 -12.11
N MET A 204 -12.90 -1.92 -10.93
CA MET A 204 -14.35 -1.96 -10.70
C MET A 204 -14.97 -0.56 -10.62
N PHE A 205 -14.16 0.44 -10.39
CA PHE A 205 -14.62 1.80 -10.18
C PHE A 205 -14.33 2.69 -11.39
N MET A 206 -15.20 3.68 -11.58
CA MET A 206 -14.93 4.78 -12.48
C MET A 206 -14.16 5.83 -11.69
N PHE A 207 -12.95 6.13 -12.15
CA PHE A 207 -12.11 7.16 -11.54
C PHE A 207 -11.17 7.72 -12.60
N ARG A 208 -11.09 9.03 -12.68
CA ARG A 208 -10.12 9.72 -13.51
C ARG A 208 -9.83 11.11 -12.96
N VAL A 209 -8.57 11.40 -12.78
CA VAL A 209 -8.06 12.74 -12.50
C VAL A 209 -7.74 13.40 -13.82
N ASP A 210 -8.35 14.58 -14.07
CA ASP A 210 -8.20 15.34 -15.32
C ASP A 210 -7.19 16.47 -15.19
N ASP A 211 -6.88 16.91 -13.94
CA ASP A 211 -5.96 18.00 -13.69
C ASP A 211 -5.35 17.90 -12.29
N VAL A 212 -4.13 18.42 -12.12
CA VAL A 212 -3.37 18.40 -10.86
C VAL A 212 -2.60 19.72 -10.72
N GLU A 213 -2.70 20.37 -9.55
CA GLU A 213 -1.96 21.60 -9.19
C GLU A 213 -1.23 21.45 -7.84
#